data_52aa0465785ae77d110f7e04479e71d3
#
_entry.id   52aa0465785ae77d110f7e04479e71d3
#
_cell.length_a   1.000
_cell.length_b   1.000
_cell.length_c   1.000
_cell.angle_alpha   90.00
_cell.angle_beta   90.00
_cell.angle_gamma   90.00
#
_symmetry.space_group_name_H-M   'P 1'
#
loop_
_entity.id
_entity.type
_entity.pdbx_description
1 polymer ?
#
loop_
_entity_poly.entity_id
_entity_poly.type
_entity_poly.pdbx_seq_one_letter_code
_entity_poly.pdbx_strand_id
1 'polypeptide(L)'
;MQTDIVVVGAGPAGLSLVRALAGSGLSVALVERNDYSSIAQPAYDGREIALTHASQALMQQYGLWQHLPENEIYPLRDAKVVSGASDFTLHFPQPKPEAGLIAEQLGFLVSNHNIRQAAFNAAEPVENVAWLTGVNVEQVQVQVADDEATVKLSDGRSLHTHLVVAADSRFSNTRRQLGISADSHDYGRTVLVFRTEHEISNQATAFECFHYGRTLALLPLSSHMTNCVVTANHQTAKRLLALSPEALAQDMEQQLQGRLGKMQVTSSVHQYPLVGVHARHFQAKRGVLIGDAAVGMHPVTAHGFNLGLESACSLGELLQQAAAKQQDIAAKSLLQWYEMKHMLRTRPLYHGTHAMVSLFTNDAPPAKLLRHAVLRVSNHLPPLKKAIAMQLTGKWA
;
A
#
# COMPACT_ATOMS: atom_id res chain seq x y z
N MET A 1 -9.56 -7.30 30.39
CA MET A 1 -10.63 -7.41 29.39
C MET A 1 -10.40 -8.65 28.58
N GLN A 2 -11.42 -9.45 28.30
CA GLN A 2 -11.34 -10.64 27.45
C GLN A 2 -11.97 -10.32 26.08
N THR A 3 -11.38 -10.80 24.99
CA THR A 3 -11.83 -10.60 23.61
C THR A 3 -11.29 -11.73 22.73
N ASP A 4 -11.99 -12.07 21.63
CA ASP A 4 -11.51 -13.11 20.72
C ASP A 4 -10.28 -12.67 19.93
N ILE A 5 -10.28 -11.41 19.48
CA ILE A 5 -9.22 -10.87 18.61
C ILE A 5 -8.75 -9.50 19.13
N VAL A 6 -7.44 -9.31 19.22
CA VAL A 6 -6.81 -8.00 19.37
C VAL A 6 -6.19 -7.59 18.03
N VAL A 7 -6.69 -6.53 17.42
CA VAL A 7 -6.12 -5.92 16.22
C VAL A 7 -5.29 -4.71 16.63
N VAL A 8 -4.00 -4.71 16.33
CA VAL A 8 -3.08 -3.61 16.66
C VAL A 8 -2.82 -2.76 15.43
N GLY A 9 -3.37 -1.55 15.42
CA GLY A 9 -3.29 -0.56 14.35
C GLY A 9 -4.62 -0.34 13.63
N ALA A 10 -5.15 0.88 13.71
CA ALA A 10 -6.35 1.35 13.02
C ALA A 10 -6.03 2.03 11.67
N GLY A 11 -5.00 1.54 10.98
CA GLY A 11 -4.74 1.88 9.58
C GLY A 11 -5.72 1.18 8.63
N PRO A 12 -5.65 1.45 7.30
CA PRO A 12 -6.56 0.85 6.33
C PRO A 12 -6.66 -0.69 6.40
N ALA A 13 -5.55 -1.39 6.65
CA ALA A 13 -5.56 -2.85 6.77
C ALA A 13 -6.30 -3.33 8.03
N GLY A 14 -6.02 -2.71 9.21
CA GLY A 14 -6.70 -3.06 10.44
C GLY A 14 -8.20 -2.79 10.40
N LEU A 15 -8.60 -1.61 9.89
CA LEU A 15 -9.99 -1.23 9.71
C LEU A 15 -10.72 -2.13 8.69
N SER A 16 -10.04 -2.51 7.58
CA SER A 16 -10.59 -3.46 6.61
C SER A 16 -10.81 -4.84 7.22
N LEU A 17 -9.91 -5.29 8.10
CA LEU A 17 -10.11 -6.55 8.83
C LEU A 17 -11.30 -6.45 9.79
N VAL A 18 -11.40 -5.39 10.57
CA VAL A 18 -12.57 -5.14 11.45
C VAL A 18 -13.86 -5.22 10.64
N ARG A 19 -13.90 -4.54 9.49
CA ARG A 19 -15.07 -4.59 8.60
C ARG A 19 -15.31 -6.00 8.04
N ALA A 20 -14.26 -6.73 7.68
CA ALA A 20 -14.38 -8.11 7.17
C ALA A 20 -14.83 -9.09 8.26
N LEU A 21 -14.72 -8.77 9.52
CA LEU A 21 -15.21 -9.58 10.65
C LEU A 21 -16.67 -9.26 11.05
N ALA A 22 -17.30 -8.29 10.42
CA ALA A 22 -18.69 -7.93 10.73
C ALA A 22 -19.63 -9.12 10.56
N GLY A 23 -20.50 -9.33 11.55
CA GLY A 23 -21.46 -10.45 11.56
C GLY A 23 -20.87 -11.82 11.92
N SER A 24 -19.58 -11.92 12.25
CA SER A 24 -18.94 -13.18 12.64
C SER A 24 -19.31 -13.63 14.07
N GLY A 25 -19.83 -12.73 14.89
CA GLY A 25 -20.01 -12.92 16.33
C GLY A 25 -18.73 -12.80 17.17
N LEU A 26 -17.58 -12.65 16.54
CA LEU A 26 -16.30 -12.47 17.25
C LEU A 26 -16.21 -11.08 17.90
N SER A 27 -15.72 -11.03 19.13
CA SER A 27 -15.38 -9.80 19.82
C SER A 27 -14.00 -9.32 19.44
N VAL A 28 -13.86 -8.02 19.08
CA VAL A 28 -12.61 -7.42 18.62
C VAL A 28 -12.21 -6.25 19.53
N ALA A 29 -10.97 -6.23 19.98
CA ALA A 29 -10.36 -5.02 20.56
C ALA A 29 -9.42 -4.40 19.51
N LEU A 30 -9.76 -3.22 19.00
CA LEU A 30 -8.93 -2.47 18.07
C LEU A 30 -8.08 -1.46 18.86
N VAL A 31 -6.77 -1.69 18.89
CA VAL A 31 -5.80 -0.87 19.62
C VAL A 31 -5.10 0.08 18.66
N GLU A 32 -5.14 1.38 18.92
CA GLU A 32 -4.48 2.39 18.10
C GLU A 32 -3.81 3.46 18.97
N ARG A 33 -2.59 3.84 18.61
CA ARG A 33 -1.80 4.84 19.33
C ARG A 33 -2.31 6.27 19.17
N ASN A 34 -2.95 6.57 18.05
CA ASN A 34 -3.55 7.88 17.80
C ASN A 34 -4.92 7.95 18.44
N ASP A 35 -5.36 9.18 18.74
CA ASP A 35 -6.69 9.43 19.27
C ASP A 35 -7.77 9.10 18.24
N TYR A 36 -8.96 8.78 18.73
CA TYR A 36 -10.13 8.46 17.92
C TYR A 36 -10.42 9.52 16.84
N SER A 37 -10.33 10.80 17.20
CA SER A 37 -10.53 11.92 16.27
C SER A 37 -9.57 11.89 15.08
N SER A 38 -8.32 11.49 15.30
CA SER A 38 -7.31 11.36 14.24
C SER A 38 -7.53 10.17 13.30
N ILE A 39 -8.30 9.17 13.75
CA ILE A 39 -8.72 8.03 12.92
C ILE A 39 -9.99 8.42 12.15
N ALA A 40 -10.95 9.04 12.83
CA ALA A 40 -12.21 9.50 12.28
C ALA A 40 -12.05 10.62 11.24
N GLN A 41 -11.04 11.48 11.41
CA GLN A 41 -10.70 12.58 10.51
C GLN A 41 -9.20 12.52 10.19
N PRO A 42 -8.77 11.58 9.33
CA PRO A 42 -7.37 11.41 9.01
C PRO A 42 -6.83 12.66 8.29
N ALA A 43 -5.64 13.11 8.68
CA ALA A 43 -4.98 14.21 7.97
C ALA A 43 -4.62 13.81 6.55
N TYR A 44 -4.69 14.76 5.62
CA TYR A 44 -4.17 14.59 4.26
C TYR A 44 -2.66 14.36 4.30
N ASP A 45 -2.17 13.38 3.55
CA ASP A 45 -0.79 12.93 3.59
C ASP A 45 -0.10 12.91 2.21
N GLY A 46 -0.75 13.47 1.19
CA GLY A 46 -0.21 13.63 -0.16
C GLY A 46 -0.15 12.36 -1.00
N ARG A 47 -0.35 11.18 -0.43
CA ARG A 47 -0.22 9.91 -1.15
C ARG A 47 -1.46 9.60 -1.96
N GLU A 48 -1.24 9.25 -3.23
CA GLU A 48 -2.27 8.67 -4.10
C GLU A 48 -1.99 7.18 -4.28
N ILE A 49 -3.03 6.39 -4.20
CA ILE A 49 -2.95 4.92 -4.29
C ILE A 49 -3.57 4.49 -5.62
N ALA A 50 -2.79 3.76 -6.42
CA ALA A 50 -3.33 3.10 -7.59
C ALA A 50 -4.03 1.80 -7.16
N LEU A 51 -5.36 1.81 -7.19
CA LEU A 51 -6.21 0.68 -6.88
C LEU A 51 -6.37 -0.23 -8.10
N THR A 52 -6.16 -1.52 -7.90
CA THR A 52 -6.46 -2.54 -8.90
C THR A 52 -7.96 -2.83 -8.95
N HIS A 53 -8.46 -3.43 -10.04
CA HIS A 53 -9.85 -3.88 -10.11
C HIS A 53 -10.20 -4.91 -9.04
N ALA A 54 -9.24 -5.77 -8.66
CA ALA A 54 -9.43 -6.72 -7.56
C ALA A 54 -9.64 -5.99 -6.22
N SER A 55 -8.85 -4.94 -5.98
CA SER A 55 -9.02 -4.12 -4.75
C SER A 55 -10.32 -3.33 -4.77
N GLN A 56 -10.74 -2.81 -5.94
CA GLN A 56 -12.05 -2.20 -6.08
C GLN A 56 -13.17 -3.18 -5.70
N ALA A 57 -13.13 -4.40 -6.23
CA ALA A 57 -14.12 -5.44 -5.93
C ALA A 57 -14.16 -5.76 -4.43
N LEU A 58 -13.00 -5.91 -3.77
CA LEU A 58 -12.94 -6.11 -2.32
C LEU A 58 -13.50 -4.90 -1.56
N MET A 59 -13.14 -3.68 -1.95
CA MET A 59 -13.69 -2.47 -1.31
C MET A 59 -15.22 -2.38 -1.47
N GLN A 60 -15.76 -2.79 -2.61
CA GLN A 60 -17.21 -2.88 -2.84
C GLN A 60 -17.85 -3.97 -1.97
N GLN A 61 -17.28 -5.17 -1.95
CA GLN A 61 -17.76 -6.31 -1.17
C GLN A 61 -17.85 -5.98 0.32
N TYR A 62 -16.84 -5.30 0.86
CA TYR A 62 -16.77 -4.95 2.28
C TYR A 62 -17.31 -3.55 2.61
N GLY A 63 -17.92 -2.88 1.64
CA GLY A 63 -18.58 -1.62 1.91
C GLY A 63 -17.67 -0.41 2.14
N LEU A 64 -16.43 -0.45 1.66
CA LEU A 64 -15.52 0.70 1.72
C LEU A 64 -15.71 1.65 0.54
N TRP A 65 -16.00 1.09 -0.64
CA TRP A 65 -16.05 1.85 -1.90
C TRP A 65 -17.09 2.96 -1.90
N GLN A 66 -18.27 2.72 -1.35
CA GLN A 66 -19.36 3.68 -1.29
C GLN A 66 -19.10 4.90 -0.38
N HIS A 67 -18.07 4.83 0.45
CA HIS A 67 -17.64 5.95 1.28
C HIS A 67 -16.57 6.82 0.62
N LEU A 68 -16.12 6.46 -0.60
CA LEU A 68 -15.20 7.29 -1.37
C LEU A 68 -15.97 8.41 -2.08
N PRO A 69 -15.47 9.67 -2.08
CA PRO A 69 -16.03 10.74 -2.90
C PRO A 69 -15.89 10.42 -4.39
N GLU A 70 -17.00 10.34 -5.12
CA GLU A 70 -16.99 9.95 -6.55
C GLU A 70 -16.10 10.85 -7.41
N ASN A 71 -16.08 12.16 -7.11
CA ASN A 71 -15.28 13.16 -7.82
C ASN A 71 -13.77 13.08 -7.50
N GLU A 72 -13.35 12.25 -6.55
CA GLU A 72 -11.96 12.01 -6.18
C GLU A 72 -11.50 10.57 -6.50
N ILE A 73 -12.24 9.87 -7.35
CA ILE A 73 -11.85 8.58 -7.93
C ILE A 73 -11.41 8.85 -9.38
N TYR A 74 -10.11 8.81 -9.61
CA TYR A 74 -9.56 9.18 -10.91
C TYR A 74 -9.21 7.93 -11.72
N PRO A 75 -9.66 7.83 -12.99
CA PRO A 75 -9.35 6.68 -13.83
C PRO A 75 -7.87 6.70 -14.26
N LEU A 76 -7.19 5.58 -14.10
CA LEU A 76 -5.87 5.34 -14.67
C LEU A 76 -6.05 4.59 -15.98
N ARG A 77 -5.93 5.29 -17.12
CA ARG A 77 -6.19 4.69 -18.44
C ARG A 77 -4.93 4.13 -19.08
N ASP A 78 -3.80 4.79 -18.87
CA ASP A 78 -2.57 4.51 -19.57
C ASP A 78 -1.37 4.61 -18.63
N ALA A 79 -0.31 3.86 -18.90
CA ALA A 79 0.92 3.95 -18.11
C ALA A 79 2.15 3.86 -19.03
N LYS A 80 3.11 4.75 -18.80
CA LYS A 80 4.35 4.86 -19.58
C LYS A 80 5.56 4.90 -18.68
N VAL A 81 6.57 4.11 -19.03
CA VAL A 81 7.88 4.14 -18.36
C VAL A 81 8.90 4.75 -19.31
N VAL A 82 9.57 5.81 -18.84
CA VAL A 82 10.57 6.58 -19.60
C VAL A 82 11.92 6.49 -18.89
N SER A 83 13.00 6.31 -19.65
CA SER A 83 14.36 6.21 -19.11
C SER A 83 15.23 7.37 -19.59
N GLY A 84 15.48 8.33 -18.70
CA GLY A 84 16.36 9.49 -18.95
C GLY A 84 15.88 10.32 -20.14
N ALA A 85 16.84 10.80 -20.95
CA ALA A 85 16.58 11.52 -22.19
C ALA A 85 16.33 10.61 -23.39
N SER A 86 16.08 9.31 -23.17
CA SER A 86 15.81 8.34 -24.25
C SER A 86 14.40 8.55 -24.81
N ASP A 87 14.27 8.53 -26.13
CA ASP A 87 12.96 8.50 -26.82
C ASP A 87 12.23 7.17 -26.61
N PHE A 88 12.90 6.19 -25.98
CA PHE A 88 12.31 4.88 -25.74
C PHE A 88 11.31 4.94 -24.55
N THR A 89 10.09 4.56 -24.86
CA THR A 89 9.00 4.49 -23.89
C THR A 89 8.47 3.05 -23.84
N LEU A 90 8.48 2.44 -22.67
CA LEU A 90 7.72 1.22 -22.42
C LEU A 90 6.27 1.61 -22.12
N HIS A 91 5.36 1.22 -23.01
CA HIS A 91 3.97 1.63 -22.98
C HIS A 91 3.05 0.48 -22.58
N PHE A 92 2.20 0.72 -21.58
CA PHE A 92 1.10 -0.14 -21.16
C PHE A 92 -0.20 0.54 -21.53
N PRO A 93 -0.73 0.29 -22.76
CA PRO A 93 -1.91 0.98 -23.24
C PRO A 93 -3.16 0.53 -22.49
N GLN A 94 -4.18 1.38 -22.54
CA GLN A 94 -5.53 1.04 -22.09
C GLN A 94 -5.92 -0.36 -22.57
N PRO A 95 -6.44 -1.24 -21.70
CA PRO A 95 -6.91 -2.54 -22.10
C PRO A 95 -8.02 -2.40 -23.16
N LYS A 96 -7.88 -3.12 -24.28
CA LYS A 96 -8.97 -3.17 -25.26
C LYS A 96 -10.11 -3.99 -24.66
N PRO A 97 -11.38 -3.59 -24.86
CA PRO A 97 -12.52 -4.41 -24.47
C PRO A 97 -12.45 -5.74 -25.26
N GLU A 98 -12.05 -6.82 -24.62
CA GLU A 98 -12.30 -8.17 -25.13
C GLU A 98 -13.75 -8.50 -24.80
N ALA A 99 -14.44 -9.23 -25.70
CA ALA A 99 -15.85 -9.55 -25.56
C ALA A 99 -16.16 -10.12 -24.15
N GLY A 100 -16.88 -9.33 -23.35
CA GLY A 100 -17.28 -9.67 -21.98
C GLY A 100 -16.46 -9.07 -20.83
N LEU A 101 -15.41 -8.32 -21.10
CA LEU A 101 -14.57 -7.65 -20.07
C LEU A 101 -14.62 -6.14 -20.27
N ILE A 102 -15.45 -5.45 -19.50
CA ILE A 102 -15.53 -3.98 -19.44
C ILE A 102 -14.37 -3.47 -18.56
N ALA A 103 -13.15 -3.43 -19.08
CA ALA A 103 -12.05 -2.72 -18.44
C ALA A 103 -11.57 -1.60 -19.37
N GLU A 104 -12.22 -0.46 -19.29
CA GLU A 104 -11.81 0.75 -20.04
C GLU A 104 -10.56 1.42 -19.42
N GLN A 105 -9.97 0.85 -18.35
CA GLN A 105 -8.88 1.46 -17.60
C GLN A 105 -8.02 0.41 -16.90
N LEU A 106 -6.79 0.80 -16.58
CA LEU A 106 -5.83 -0.04 -15.82
C LEU A 106 -6.21 -0.18 -14.35
N GLY A 107 -6.89 0.82 -13.79
CA GLY A 107 -7.30 0.89 -12.40
C GLY A 107 -7.75 2.30 -12.02
N PHE A 108 -7.68 2.63 -10.75
CA PHE A 108 -8.13 3.91 -10.22
C PHE A 108 -7.06 4.53 -9.33
N LEU A 109 -6.98 5.85 -9.33
CA LEU A 109 -6.20 6.61 -8.35
C LEU A 109 -7.14 7.21 -7.32
N VAL A 110 -6.86 6.96 -6.05
CA VAL A 110 -7.61 7.48 -4.91
C VAL A 110 -6.63 7.92 -3.83
N SER A 111 -6.88 9.07 -3.20
CA SER A 111 -6.00 9.53 -2.13
C SER A 111 -6.01 8.56 -0.95
N ASN A 112 -4.85 8.35 -0.32
CA ASN A 112 -4.76 7.55 0.90
C ASN A 112 -5.60 8.14 2.04
N HIS A 113 -5.76 9.46 2.05
CA HIS A 113 -6.66 10.16 2.95
C HIS A 113 -8.11 9.64 2.83
N ASN A 114 -8.66 9.62 1.60
CA ASN A 114 -10.03 9.14 1.35
C ASN A 114 -10.17 7.65 1.63
N ILE A 115 -9.14 6.84 1.31
CA ILE A 115 -9.15 5.41 1.65
C ILE A 115 -9.20 5.20 3.17
N ARG A 116 -8.44 5.98 3.95
CA ARG A 116 -8.46 5.89 5.43
C ARG A 116 -9.81 6.29 5.98
N GLN A 117 -10.39 7.39 5.47
CA GLN A 117 -11.72 7.84 5.85
C GLN A 117 -12.79 6.80 5.51
N ALA A 118 -12.75 6.24 4.29
CA ALA A 118 -13.67 5.21 3.85
C ALA A 118 -13.57 3.93 4.70
N ALA A 119 -12.34 3.51 5.03
CA ALA A 119 -12.12 2.36 5.89
C ALA A 119 -12.67 2.59 7.31
N PHE A 120 -12.49 3.80 7.86
CA PHE A 120 -13.07 4.17 9.16
C PHE A 120 -14.60 4.14 9.09
N ASN A 121 -15.22 4.81 8.13
CA ASN A 121 -16.68 4.88 7.98
C ASN A 121 -17.33 3.48 7.80
N ALA A 122 -16.60 2.55 7.15
CA ALA A 122 -17.07 1.17 6.98
C ALA A 122 -16.89 0.32 8.25
N ALA A 123 -15.88 0.58 9.06
CA ALA A 123 -15.55 -0.19 10.26
C ALA A 123 -16.26 0.31 11.52
N GLU A 124 -16.53 1.62 11.61
CA GLU A 124 -17.08 2.24 12.81
C GLU A 124 -18.44 1.64 13.25
N PRO A 125 -19.39 1.35 12.33
CA PRO A 125 -20.69 0.78 12.72
C PRO A 125 -20.63 -0.74 13.01
N VAL A 126 -19.45 -1.38 12.98
CA VAL A 126 -19.34 -2.82 13.26
C VAL A 126 -19.54 -3.08 14.74
N GLU A 127 -20.52 -3.91 15.06
CA GLU A 127 -20.82 -4.32 16.43
C GLU A 127 -19.69 -5.19 17.03
N ASN A 128 -19.66 -5.31 18.36
CA ASN A 128 -18.68 -6.09 19.14
C ASN A 128 -17.21 -5.64 18.96
N VAL A 129 -16.98 -4.36 18.63
CA VAL A 129 -15.64 -3.77 18.52
C VAL A 129 -15.41 -2.77 19.67
N ALA A 130 -14.40 -3.06 20.48
CA ALA A 130 -13.91 -2.12 21.50
C ALA A 130 -12.79 -1.27 20.89
N TRP A 131 -13.02 0.02 20.72
CA TRP A 131 -12.05 1.00 20.22
C TRP A 131 -11.16 1.47 21.36
N LEU A 132 -9.91 1.04 21.39
CA LEU A 132 -8.89 1.38 22.37
C LEU A 132 -7.86 2.33 21.74
N THR A 133 -8.22 3.61 21.68
CA THR A 133 -7.45 4.64 21.00
C THR A 133 -6.64 5.49 21.98
N GLY A 134 -5.59 6.17 21.50
CA GLY A 134 -4.67 6.96 22.35
C GLY A 134 -3.76 6.08 23.19
N VAL A 135 -3.61 4.77 22.88
CA VAL A 135 -2.84 3.83 23.67
C VAL A 135 -1.93 2.97 22.78
N ASN A 136 -0.75 2.63 23.31
CA ASN A 136 0.21 1.76 22.65
C ASN A 136 0.18 0.34 23.23
N VAL A 137 0.56 -0.63 22.42
CA VAL A 137 0.90 -1.97 22.89
C VAL A 137 2.31 -1.94 23.44
N GLU A 138 2.46 -2.20 24.73
CA GLU A 138 3.76 -2.31 25.41
C GLU A 138 4.32 -3.72 25.31
N GLN A 139 3.48 -4.73 25.53
CA GLN A 139 3.91 -6.12 25.57
C GLN A 139 2.85 -7.07 24.99
N VAL A 140 3.32 -8.03 24.19
CA VAL A 140 2.54 -9.20 23.77
C VAL A 140 3.19 -10.44 24.34
N GLN A 141 2.44 -11.19 25.13
CA GLN A 141 2.88 -12.46 25.74
C GLN A 141 1.96 -13.57 25.26
N VAL A 142 2.52 -14.61 24.64
CA VAL A 142 1.77 -15.80 24.25
C VAL A 142 2.02 -16.87 25.30
N GLN A 143 0.98 -17.23 26.02
CA GLN A 143 1.05 -18.30 27.03
C GLN A 143 0.98 -19.66 26.34
N VAL A 144 1.94 -20.52 26.65
CA VAL A 144 2.04 -21.84 26.00
C VAL A 144 1.00 -22.82 26.56
N ALA A 145 0.64 -22.66 27.83
CA ALA A 145 -0.26 -23.58 28.56
C ALA A 145 -1.75 -23.30 28.31
N ASP A 146 -2.13 -22.02 28.13
CA ASP A 146 -3.55 -21.60 28.21
C ASP A 146 -4.19 -21.29 26.85
N ASP A 147 -3.46 -21.55 25.74
CA ASP A 147 -3.94 -21.24 24.38
C ASP A 147 -4.46 -19.81 24.19
N GLU A 148 -3.96 -18.87 24.98
CA GLU A 148 -4.30 -17.44 24.95
C GLU A 148 -3.04 -16.58 24.79
N ALA A 149 -3.25 -15.35 24.36
CA ALA A 149 -2.26 -14.29 24.38
C ALA A 149 -2.72 -13.17 25.32
N THR A 150 -1.76 -12.56 26.02
CA THR A 150 -1.98 -11.35 26.82
C THR A 150 -1.32 -10.17 26.15
N VAL A 151 -2.08 -9.09 25.93
CA VAL A 151 -1.60 -7.82 25.37
C VAL A 151 -1.69 -6.75 26.46
N LYS A 152 -0.54 -6.19 26.86
CA LYS A 152 -0.47 -5.08 27.83
C LYS A 152 -0.41 -3.76 27.10
N LEU A 153 -1.24 -2.81 27.54
CA LEU A 153 -1.35 -1.47 26.99
C LEU A 153 -0.60 -0.45 27.87
N SER A 154 -0.21 0.67 27.26
CA SER A 154 0.52 1.77 27.92
C SER A 154 -0.25 2.47 29.05
N ASP A 155 -1.56 2.29 29.12
CA ASP A 155 -2.41 2.79 30.19
C ASP A 155 -2.62 1.83 31.35
N GLY A 156 -1.88 0.71 31.36
CA GLY A 156 -1.91 -0.33 32.40
C GLY A 156 -2.97 -1.42 32.18
N ARG A 157 -3.88 -1.29 31.20
CA ARG A 157 -4.85 -2.34 30.88
C ARG A 157 -4.17 -3.58 30.30
N SER A 158 -4.74 -4.75 30.60
CA SER A 158 -4.35 -6.03 30.01
C SER A 158 -5.54 -6.63 29.26
N LEU A 159 -5.29 -7.09 28.03
CA LEU A 159 -6.27 -7.78 27.19
C LEU A 159 -5.88 -9.26 27.11
N HIS A 160 -6.84 -10.17 27.31
CA HIS A 160 -6.68 -11.59 27.09
C HIS A 160 -7.41 -11.95 25.79
N THR A 161 -6.74 -12.67 24.90
CA THR A 161 -7.27 -12.89 23.54
C THR A 161 -6.82 -14.21 22.94
N HIS A 162 -7.63 -14.77 22.06
CA HIS A 162 -7.26 -15.96 21.31
C HIS A 162 -6.32 -15.68 20.16
N LEU A 163 -6.40 -14.47 19.56
CA LEU A 163 -5.57 -14.10 18.41
C LEU A 163 -5.13 -12.63 18.48
N VAL A 164 -3.84 -12.38 18.26
CA VAL A 164 -3.28 -11.04 18.06
C VAL A 164 -3.00 -10.82 16.57
N VAL A 165 -3.58 -9.76 15.99
CA VAL A 165 -3.34 -9.35 14.60
C VAL A 165 -2.49 -8.09 14.58
N ALA A 166 -1.28 -8.17 14.04
CA ALA A 166 -0.42 -7.01 13.84
C ALA A 166 -0.74 -6.31 12.52
N ALA A 167 -1.23 -5.07 12.62
CA ALA A 167 -1.52 -4.14 11.52
C ALA A 167 -0.83 -2.77 11.74
N ASP A 168 0.20 -2.71 12.59
CA ASP A 168 0.86 -1.53 13.12
C ASP A 168 2.03 -1.04 12.25
N SER A 169 1.90 -1.19 10.93
CA SER A 169 2.79 -0.71 9.87
C SER A 169 4.11 -1.47 9.70
N ARG A 170 4.93 -1.04 8.72
CA ARG A 170 6.20 -1.70 8.33
C ARG A 170 7.24 -1.81 9.45
N PHE A 171 7.22 -0.89 10.42
CA PHE A 171 8.10 -0.93 11.59
C PHE A 171 7.45 -1.60 12.79
N SER A 172 6.49 -2.49 12.56
CA SER A 172 5.67 -3.18 13.54
C SER A 172 6.45 -3.63 14.79
N ASN A 173 6.05 -3.09 15.94
CA ASN A 173 6.54 -3.54 17.22
C ASN A 173 5.87 -4.86 17.61
N THR A 174 4.59 -5.00 17.31
CA THR A 174 3.81 -6.22 17.55
C THR A 174 4.41 -7.42 16.84
N ARG A 175 4.82 -7.28 15.57
CA ARG A 175 5.55 -8.32 14.84
C ARG A 175 6.80 -8.79 15.60
N ARG A 176 7.64 -7.84 16.08
CA ARG A 176 8.85 -8.16 16.83
C ARG A 176 8.55 -8.90 18.13
N GLN A 177 7.50 -8.48 18.84
CA GLN A 177 7.08 -9.12 20.08
C GLN A 177 6.48 -10.52 19.86
N LEU A 178 5.88 -10.77 18.71
CA LEU A 178 5.47 -12.11 18.26
C LEU A 178 6.66 -12.99 17.83
N GLY A 179 7.90 -12.49 17.92
CA GLY A 179 9.10 -13.23 17.54
C GLY A 179 9.31 -13.37 16.03
N ILE A 180 8.58 -12.60 15.21
CA ILE A 180 8.66 -12.69 13.77
C ILE A 180 9.70 -11.69 13.24
N SER A 181 10.77 -12.21 12.66
CA SER A 181 11.80 -11.43 11.99
C SER A 181 11.34 -10.97 10.59
N ALA A 182 11.97 -9.91 10.07
CA ALA A 182 11.72 -9.41 8.74
C ALA A 182 13.02 -9.03 8.03
N ASP A 183 13.04 -9.20 6.72
CA ASP A 183 14.06 -8.63 5.88
C ASP A 183 13.68 -7.16 5.61
N SER A 184 14.57 -6.25 6.01
CA SER A 184 14.36 -4.82 5.87
C SER A 184 15.44 -4.23 4.97
N HIS A 185 15.04 -3.42 4.02
CA HIS A 185 15.97 -2.74 3.11
C HIS A 185 15.69 -1.24 3.10
N ASP A 186 16.63 -0.47 3.64
CA ASP A 186 16.64 0.98 3.48
C ASP A 186 17.33 1.33 2.15
N TYR A 187 16.59 1.97 1.26
CA TYR A 187 17.11 2.39 -0.04
C TYR A 187 17.99 3.65 0.03
N GLY A 188 18.14 4.27 1.20
CA GLY A 188 18.86 5.51 1.39
C GLY A 188 18.26 6.68 0.61
N ARG A 189 16.94 6.65 0.41
CA ARG A 189 16.21 7.62 -0.39
C ARG A 189 15.02 8.19 0.36
N THR A 190 14.61 9.38 -0.04
CA THR A 190 13.40 10.06 0.43
C THR A 190 12.43 10.20 -0.73
N VAL A 191 11.17 9.92 -0.48
CA VAL A 191 10.05 10.15 -1.40
C VAL A 191 9.39 11.47 -1.02
N LEU A 192 9.26 12.38 -1.98
CA LEU A 192 8.49 13.62 -1.86
C LEU A 192 7.21 13.47 -2.67
N VAL A 193 6.07 13.85 -2.10
CA VAL A 193 4.77 13.78 -2.76
C VAL A 193 4.05 15.11 -2.64
N PHE A 194 3.52 15.59 -3.77
CA PHE A 194 2.77 16.86 -3.86
C PHE A 194 1.95 16.92 -5.14
N ARG A 195 0.87 17.69 -5.13
CA ARG A 195 0.02 17.91 -6.30
C ARG A 195 0.47 19.12 -7.09
N THR A 196 0.33 19.03 -8.41
CA THR A 196 0.59 20.13 -9.34
C THR A 196 -0.58 20.28 -10.32
N GLU A 197 -0.94 21.51 -10.64
CA GLU A 197 -1.71 21.86 -11.83
C GLU A 197 -0.77 22.14 -13.00
N HIS A 198 -1.24 21.97 -14.24
CA HIS A 198 -0.43 22.11 -15.45
C HIS A 198 -1.26 22.46 -16.70
N GLU A 199 -0.62 23.09 -17.70
CA GLU A 199 -1.30 23.61 -18.90
C GLU A 199 -1.71 22.53 -19.89
N ILE A 200 -0.89 21.50 -20.11
CA ILE A 200 -1.12 20.46 -21.11
C ILE A 200 -1.74 19.23 -20.45
N SER A 201 -2.84 18.73 -20.97
CA SER A 201 -3.54 17.57 -20.43
C SER A 201 -2.64 16.34 -20.30
N ASN A 202 -2.71 15.65 -19.14
CA ASN A 202 -2.02 14.39 -18.88
C ASN A 202 -2.71 13.16 -19.53
N GLN A 203 -3.90 13.33 -20.12
CA GLN A 203 -4.69 12.29 -20.81
C GLN A 203 -4.93 11.03 -19.95
N ALA A 204 -5.07 11.18 -18.63
CA ALA A 204 -5.22 10.08 -17.67
C ALA A 204 -4.09 9.03 -17.78
N THR A 205 -2.87 9.48 -18.14
CA THR A 205 -1.67 8.66 -18.32
C THR A 205 -0.75 8.83 -17.12
N ALA A 206 -0.40 7.72 -16.46
CA ALA A 206 0.68 7.71 -15.48
C ALA A 206 2.05 7.63 -16.19
N PHE A 207 3.01 8.37 -15.66
CA PHE A 207 4.39 8.29 -16.12
C PHE A 207 5.31 7.86 -14.98
N GLU A 208 6.19 6.91 -15.24
CA GLU A 208 7.33 6.60 -14.39
C GLU A 208 8.60 7.00 -15.12
N CYS A 209 9.21 8.08 -14.68
CA CYS A 209 10.38 8.68 -15.31
C CYS A 209 11.63 8.36 -14.49
N PHE A 210 12.48 7.49 -15.01
CA PHE A 210 13.78 7.17 -14.40
C PHE A 210 14.85 8.14 -14.91
N HIS A 211 15.19 9.13 -14.08
CA HIS A 211 16.28 10.05 -14.37
C HIS A 211 17.52 9.72 -13.52
N TYR A 212 18.68 10.21 -13.94
CA TYR A 212 19.90 10.05 -13.15
C TYR A 212 19.79 10.79 -11.82
N GLY A 213 20.04 10.08 -10.72
CA GLY A 213 19.99 10.61 -9.36
C GLY A 213 18.60 10.75 -8.72
N ARG A 214 17.51 10.69 -9.50
CA ARG A 214 16.13 10.72 -8.99
C ARG A 214 15.15 10.01 -9.93
N THR A 215 14.04 9.52 -9.40
CA THR A 215 12.89 9.06 -10.20
C THR A 215 11.71 9.98 -9.96
N LEU A 216 10.84 10.11 -10.95
CA LEU A 216 9.63 10.92 -10.89
C LEU A 216 8.46 10.11 -11.43
N ALA A 217 7.53 9.74 -10.55
CA ALA A 217 6.23 9.21 -10.96
C ALA A 217 5.21 10.35 -11.02
N LEU A 218 4.42 10.36 -12.08
CA LEU A 218 3.32 11.30 -12.31
C LEU A 218 2.03 10.50 -12.31
N LEU A 219 1.16 10.79 -11.36
CA LEU A 219 -0.12 10.11 -11.20
C LEU A 219 -1.24 11.07 -11.60
N PRO A 220 -1.98 10.79 -12.72
CA PRO A 220 -2.99 11.71 -13.23
C PRO A 220 -4.22 11.72 -12.32
N LEU A 221 -4.58 12.88 -11.80
CA LEU A 221 -5.80 13.08 -11.00
C LEU A 221 -6.93 13.59 -11.89
N SER A 222 -6.83 14.80 -12.37
CA SER A 222 -7.73 15.31 -13.43
C SER A 222 -6.93 15.55 -14.70
N SER A 223 -7.58 16.03 -15.76
CA SER A 223 -6.91 16.31 -17.05
C SER A 223 -5.73 17.29 -16.91
N HIS A 224 -5.78 18.20 -15.94
CA HIS A 224 -4.80 19.25 -15.72
C HIS A 224 -4.23 19.23 -14.28
N MET A 225 -4.41 18.14 -13.55
CA MET A 225 -3.84 17.97 -12.21
C MET A 225 -3.15 16.61 -12.10
N THR A 226 -1.98 16.61 -11.50
CA THR A 226 -1.13 15.42 -11.34
C THR A 226 -0.52 15.39 -9.94
N ASN A 227 -0.46 14.23 -9.33
CA ASN A 227 0.36 14.02 -8.14
C ASN A 227 1.77 13.62 -8.57
N CYS A 228 2.75 14.41 -8.15
CA CYS A 228 4.16 14.19 -8.36
C CYS A 228 4.74 13.37 -7.21
N VAL A 229 5.39 12.25 -7.52
CA VAL A 229 6.09 11.39 -6.56
C VAL A 229 7.58 11.39 -6.93
N VAL A 230 8.38 12.18 -6.23
CA VAL A 230 9.82 12.32 -6.48
C VAL A 230 10.59 11.45 -5.52
N THR A 231 11.34 10.48 -6.02
CA THR A 231 12.25 9.67 -5.19
C THR A 231 13.69 10.08 -5.46
N ALA A 232 14.38 10.57 -4.43
CA ALA A 232 15.74 11.09 -4.53
C ALA A 232 16.59 10.68 -3.31
N ASN A 233 17.92 10.80 -3.42
CA ASN A 233 18.79 10.69 -2.26
C ASN A 233 18.50 11.83 -1.25
N HIS A 234 18.90 11.63 0.01
CA HIS A 234 18.59 12.59 1.08
C HIS A 234 19.08 14.03 0.78
N GLN A 235 20.22 14.19 0.13
CA GLN A 235 20.76 15.51 -0.19
C GLN A 235 19.90 16.23 -1.24
N THR A 236 19.53 15.53 -2.32
CA THR A 236 18.65 16.07 -3.36
C THR A 236 17.24 16.34 -2.81
N ALA A 237 16.69 15.45 -1.99
CA ALA A 237 15.40 15.66 -1.35
C ALA A 237 15.41 16.90 -0.45
N LYS A 238 16.46 17.09 0.37
CA LYS A 238 16.61 18.28 1.22
C LYS A 238 16.68 19.56 0.38
N ARG A 239 17.40 19.53 -0.75
CA ARG A 239 17.47 20.67 -1.68
C ARG A 239 16.09 21.00 -2.26
N LEU A 240 15.33 19.99 -2.71
CA LEU A 240 14.00 20.19 -3.27
C LEU A 240 13.01 20.73 -2.24
N LEU A 241 13.06 20.27 -1.01
CA LEU A 241 12.22 20.73 0.10
C LEU A 241 12.50 22.20 0.50
N ALA A 242 13.71 22.71 0.21
CA ALA A 242 14.08 24.09 0.48
C ALA A 242 13.68 25.07 -0.63
N LEU A 243 13.15 24.58 -1.74
CA LEU A 243 12.65 25.42 -2.84
C LEU A 243 11.31 26.06 -2.49
N SER A 244 11.08 27.26 -3.05
CA SER A 244 9.71 27.80 -3.07
C SER A 244 8.80 26.94 -3.96
N PRO A 245 7.47 27.02 -3.80
CA PRO A 245 6.54 26.30 -4.67
C PRO A 245 6.77 26.57 -6.17
N GLU A 246 7.09 27.82 -6.53
CA GLU A 246 7.37 28.24 -7.91
C GLU A 246 8.68 27.63 -8.42
N ALA A 247 9.73 27.63 -7.61
CA ALA A 247 11.02 27.05 -7.96
C ALA A 247 10.93 25.51 -8.08
N LEU A 248 10.10 24.87 -7.24
CA LEU A 248 9.85 23.44 -7.31
C LEU A 248 9.07 23.09 -8.58
N ALA A 249 8.05 23.89 -8.95
CA ALA A 249 7.32 23.72 -10.19
C ALA A 249 8.26 23.85 -11.42
N GLN A 250 9.13 24.86 -11.46
CA GLN A 250 10.12 25.02 -12.53
C GLN A 250 11.11 23.85 -12.61
N ASP A 251 11.57 23.30 -11.48
CA ASP A 251 12.41 22.11 -11.45
C ASP A 251 11.67 20.90 -12.08
N MET A 252 10.35 20.74 -11.83
CA MET A 252 9.54 19.70 -12.45
C MET A 252 9.35 19.93 -13.96
N GLU A 253 9.05 21.15 -14.39
CA GLU A 253 8.94 21.50 -15.83
C GLU A 253 10.22 21.14 -16.60
N GLN A 254 11.37 21.52 -16.06
CA GLN A 254 12.67 21.20 -16.65
C GLN A 254 12.91 19.69 -16.73
N GLN A 255 12.58 18.97 -15.66
CA GLN A 255 12.73 17.52 -15.60
C GLN A 255 11.84 16.81 -16.61
N LEU A 256 10.63 17.31 -16.81
CA LEU A 256 9.64 16.79 -17.75
C LEU A 256 9.85 17.30 -19.18
N GLN A 257 10.86 18.18 -19.41
CA GLN A 257 11.14 18.79 -20.71
C GLN A 257 9.92 19.49 -21.31
N GLY A 258 9.12 20.15 -20.47
CA GLY A 258 7.93 20.87 -20.88
C GLY A 258 6.73 19.99 -21.29
N ARG A 259 6.76 18.68 -21.03
CA ARG A 259 5.71 17.71 -21.43
C ARG A 259 4.30 18.11 -20.96
N LEU A 260 4.18 18.70 -19.79
CA LEU A 260 2.91 19.17 -19.21
C LEU A 260 2.72 20.69 -19.32
N GLY A 261 3.61 21.42 -20.03
CA GLY A 261 3.61 22.87 -20.09
C GLY A 261 4.05 23.49 -18.76
N LYS A 262 3.57 24.69 -18.45
CA LYS A 262 3.82 25.31 -17.16
C LYS A 262 3.09 24.57 -16.04
N MET A 263 3.74 24.49 -14.89
CA MET A 263 3.24 23.78 -13.72
C MET A 263 3.16 24.71 -12.51
N GLN A 264 2.22 24.41 -11.62
CA GLN A 264 2.05 25.11 -10.35
C GLN A 264 1.86 24.08 -9.24
N VAL A 265 2.64 24.19 -8.15
CA VAL A 265 2.45 23.35 -6.95
C VAL A 265 1.22 23.85 -6.20
N THR A 266 0.23 22.96 -5.98
CA THR A 266 -1.07 23.31 -5.38
C THR A 266 -1.31 22.66 -4.01
N SER A 267 -0.35 21.85 -3.51
CA SER A 267 -0.44 21.24 -2.18
C SER A 267 0.84 21.44 -1.39
N SER A 268 0.77 21.12 -0.08
CA SER A 268 1.98 20.93 0.73
C SER A 268 2.82 19.76 0.20
N VAL A 269 4.13 19.81 0.42
CA VAL A 269 5.07 18.73 0.08
C VAL A 269 5.21 17.81 1.29
N HIS A 270 4.84 16.55 1.14
CA HIS A 270 5.03 15.52 2.15
C HIS A 270 6.27 14.69 1.85
N GLN A 271 6.94 14.18 2.90
CA GLN A 271 8.16 13.39 2.74
C GLN A 271 8.07 12.08 3.50
N TYR A 272 8.63 11.02 2.91
CA TYR A 272 8.64 9.66 3.47
C TYR A 272 9.99 8.99 3.25
N PRO A 273 10.53 8.28 4.26
CA PRO A 273 11.69 7.43 4.06
C PRO A 273 11.31 6.23 3.19
N LEU A 274 12.19 5.86 2.30
CA LEU A 274 11.98 4.71 1.41
C LEU A 274 12.59 3.46 2.01
N VAL A 275 11.76 2.66 2.68
CA VAL A 275 12.15 1.41 3.32
C VAL A 275 11.22 0.29 2.88
N GLY A 276 11.79 -0.80 2.36
CA GLY A 276 11.07 -2.04 2.08
C GLY A 276 11.18 -2.99 3.28
N VAL A 277 10.10 -3.71 3.57
CA VAL A 277 10.06 -4.74 4.63
C VAL A 277 9.30 -5.95 4.12
N HIS A 278 9.84 -7.15 4.34
CA HIS A 278 9.11 -8.40 4.14
C HIS A 278 9.34 -9.29 5.36
N ALA A 279 8.28 -9.62 6.08
CA ALA A 279 8.37 -10.54 7.21
C ALA A 279 8.71 -11.96 6.71
N ARG A 280 9.56 -12.68 7.45
CA ARG A 280 9.97 -14.05 7.10
C ARG A 280 8.86 -15.06 7.28
N HIS A 281 7.96 -14.78 8.23
CA HIS A 281 6.72 -15.49 8.49
C HIS A 281 5.59 -14.47 8.66
N PHE A 282 4.35 -14.85 8.32
CA PHE A 282 3.18 -14.00 8.54
C PHE A 282 2.35 -14.48 9.72
N GLN A 283 2.74 -15.57 10.38
CA GLN A 283 2.08 -16.10 11.56
C GLN A 283 3.10 -16.55 12.62
N ALA A 284 2.66 -16.56 13.84
CA ALA A 284 3.28 -17.18 15.01
C ALA A 284 2.19 -17.85 15.85
N LYS A 285 2.55 -18.49 16.97
CA LYS A 285 1.53 -19.00 17.92
C LYS A 285 0.63 -17.83 18.35
N ARG A 286 -0.68 -17.96 18.16
CA ARG A 286 -1.68 -16.93 18.53
C ARG A 286 -1.41 -15.53 17.94
N GLY A 287 -0.66 -15.45 16.84
CA GLY A 287 -0.30 -14.19 16.22
C GLY A 287 -0.29 -14.25 14.70
N VAL A 288 -0.74 -13.18 14.02
CA VAL A 288 -0.74 -13.08 12.56
C VAL A 288 -0.48 -11.63 12.14
N LEU A 289 0.13 -11.45 10.96
CA LEU A 289 0.48 -10.15 10.40
C LEU A 289 -0.39 -9.86 9.18
N ILE A 290 -0.83 -8.60 9.04
CA ILE A 290 -1.51 -8.09 7.84
C ILE A 290 -0.91 -6.75 7.40
N GLY A 291 -1.19 -6.34 6.18
CA GLY A 291 -0.76 -5.05 5.66
C GLY A 291 0.77 -4.87 5.68
N ASP A 292 1.21 -3.65 5.95
CA ASP A 292 2.65 -3.30 5.98
C ASP A 292 3.41 -3.97 7.13
N ALA A 293 2.73 -4.51 8.16
CA ALA A 293 3.39 -5.29 9.21
C ALA A 293 3.92 -6.62 8.65
N ALA A 294 3.24 -7.19 7.66
CA ALA A 294 3.68 -8.36 6.90
C ALA A 294 4.60 -7.95 5.73
N VAL A 295 4.15 -7.00 4.89
CA VAL A 295 4.88 -6.62 3.66
C VAL A 295 4.72 -5.12 3.38
N GLY A 296 5.76 -4.35 3.67
CA GLY A 296 5.88 -2.94 3.27
C GLY A 296 6.69 -2.83 1.97
N MET A 297 6.02 -2.56 0.85
CA MET A 297 6.65 -2.52 -0.48
C MET A 297 7.15 -1.14 -0.87
N HIS A 298 8.04 -1.10 -1.88
CA HIS A 298 8.42 0.11 -2.58
C HIS A 298 7.22 0.67 -3.36
N PRO A 299 6.95 1.99 -3.33
CA PRO A 299 5.76 2.59 -3.95
C PRO A 299 5.71 2.48 -5.48
N VAL A 300 6.85 2.29 -6.15
CA VAL A 300 6.93 2.22 -7.64
C VAL A 300 6.00 1.19 -8.28
N THR A 301 5.61 0.15 -7.56
CA THR A 301 4.69 -0.88 -8.07
C THR A 301 3.25 -0.69 -7.62
N ALA A 302 2.97 0.32 -6.79
CA ALA A 302 1.64 0.65 -6.25
C ALA A 302 0.89 -0.54 -5.57
N HIS A 303 1.62 -1.56 -5.09
CA HIS A 303 1.02 -2.80 -4.56
C HIS A 303 0.80 -2.78 -3.05
N GLY A 304 1.41 -1.85 -2.29
CA GLY A 304 1.39 -1.88 -0.82
C GLY A 304 -0.03 -1.96 -0.25
N PHE A 305 -0.89 -1.00 -0.58
CA PHE A 305 -2.27 -0.99 -0.12
C PHE A 305 -3.07 -2.19 -0.67
N ASN A 306 -2.93 -2.50 -1.96
CA ASN A 306 -3.69 -3.58 -2.61
C ASN A 306 -3.42 -4.94 -1.92
N LEU A 307 -2.17 -5.26 -1.62
CA LEU A 307 -1.80 -6.46 -0.88
C LEU A 307 -2.24 -6.41 0.59
N GLY A 308 -2.19 -5.23 1.21
CA GLY A 308 -2.66 -5.01 2.57
C GLY A 308 -4.16 -5.26 2.72
N LEU A 309 -4.96 -4.73 1.79
CA LEU A 309 -6.41 -4.97 1.74
C LEU A 309 -6.73 -6.44 1.52
N GLU A 310 -6.05 -7.08 0.55
CA GLU A 310 -6.22 -8.50 0.28
C GLU A 310 -5.89 -9.37 1.49
N SER A 311 -4.79 -9.06 2.19
CA SER A 311 -4.41 -9.79 3.41
C SER A 311 -5.47 -9.68 4.49
N ALA A 312 -6.01 -8.47 4.72
CA ALA A 312 -7.05 -8.23 5.71
C ALA A 312 -8.36 -8.97 5.38
N CYS A 313 -8.83 -8.86 4.13
CA CYS A 313 -10.05 -9.53 3.69
C CYS A 313 -9.90 -11.06 3.71
N SER A 314 -8.80 -11.60 3.19
CA SER A 314 -8.54 -13.04 3.17
C SER A 314 -8.43 -13.64 4.58
N LEU A 315 -7.78 -12.94 5.51
CA LEU A 315 -7.74 -13.34 6.92
C LEU A 315 -9.14 -13.28 7.53
N GLY A 316 -9.89 -12.19 7.29
CA GLY A 316 -11.25 -12.02 7.80
C GLY A 316 -12.18 -13.15 7.37
N GLU A 317 -12.14 -13.54 6.09
CA GLU A 317 -12.93 -14.68 5.57
C GLU A 317 -12.58 -16.00 6.27
N LEU A 318 -11.30 -16.28 6.48
CA LEU A 318 -10.85 -17.49 7.17
C LEU A 318 -11.31 -17.52 8.64
N LEU A 319 -11.20 -16.38 9.33
CA LEU A 319 -11.65 -16.26 10.72
C LEU A 319 -13.17 -16.39 10.87
N GLN A 320 -13.95 -15.79 9.96
CA GLN A 320 -15.40 -15.95 9.92
C GLN A 320 -15.80 -17.43 9.71
N GLN A 321 -15.13 -18.11 8.77
CA GLN A 321 -15.40 -19.53 8.50
C GLN A 321 -15.06 -20.42 9.70
N ALA A 322 -13.97 -20.12 10.41
CA ALA A 322 -13.59 -20.85 11.62
C ALA A 322 -14.59 -20.62 12.76
N ALA A 323 -15.00 -19.36 12.98
CA ALA A 323 -15.99 -19.00 13.98
C ALA A 323 -17.35 -19.69 13.72
N ALA A 324 -17.84 -19.67 12.46
CA ALA A 324 -19.08 -20.33 12.07
C ALA A 324 -19.06 -21.86 12.31
N LYS A 325 -17.88 -22.47 12.26
CA LYS A 325 -17.66 -23.89 12.53
C LYS A 325 -17.26 -24.19 13.98
N GLN A 326 -17.24 -23.16 14.84
CA GLN A 326 -16.76 -23.28 16.25
C GLN A 326 -15.35 -23.86 16.34
N GLN A 327 -14.49 -23.56 15.38
CA GLN A 327 -13.09 -23.96 15.36
C GLN A 327 -12.21 -22.88 16.01
N ASP A 328 -11.03 -23.29 16.50
CA ASP A 328 -10.04 -22.35 17.01
C ASP A 328 -9.59 -21.38 15.88
N ILE A 329 -9.93 -20.08 16.02
CA ILE A 329 -9.58 -19.02 15.08
C ILE A 329 -8.07 -18.80 14.95
N ALA A 330 -7.29 -19.24 15.93
CA ALA A 330 -5.83 -19.19 15.93
C ALA A 330 -5.18 -20.55 15.69
N ALA A 331 -5.96 -21.52 15.17
CA ALA A 331 -5.43 -22.85 14.83
C ALA A 331 -4.22 -22.70 13.88
N LYS A 332 -3.15 -23.42 14.19
CA LYS A 332 -1.90 -23.37 13.41
C LYS A 332 -2.13 -23.66 11.94
N SER A 333 -2.97 -24.62 11.59
CA SER A 333 -3.29 -24.98 10.20
C SER A 333 -3.96 -23.85 9.44
N LEU A 334 -4.88 -23.12 10.07
CA LEU A 334 -5.56 -21.95 9.49
C LEU A 334 -4.56 -20.83 9.21
N LEU A 335 -3.75 -20.47 10.20
CA LEU A 335 -2.76 -19.38 10.08
C LEU A 335 -1.64 -19.74 9.08
N GLN A 336 -1.23 -21.01 9.00
CA GLN A 336 -0.28 -21.49 7.99
C GLN A 336 -0.87 -21.44 6.58
N TRP A 337 -2.16 -21.75 6.41
CA TRP A 337 -2.83 -21.62 5.12
C TRP A 337 -2.88 -20.16 4.65
N TYR A 338 -3.25 -19.24 5.54
CA TYR A 338 -3.18 -17.81 5.27
C TYR A 338 -1.77 -17.38 4.86
N GLU A 339 -0.75 -17.73 5.65
CA GLU A 339 0.65 -17.42 5.37
C GLU A 339 1.08 -17.93 4.00
N MET A 340 0.84 -19.20 3.71
CA MET A 340 1.23 -19.84 2.44
C MET A 340 0.61 -19.10 1.25
N LYS A 341 -0.69 -18.86 1.28
CA LYS A 341 -1.42 -18.19 0.20
C LYS A 341 -0.87 -16.77 -0.04
N HIS A 342 -0.65 -16.02 1.01
CA HIS A 342 -0.18 -14.64 0.90
C HIS A 342 1.31 -14.55 0.57
N MET A 343 2.15 -15.46 1.08
CA MET A 343 3.58 -15.54 0.76
C MET A 343 3.85 -15.84 -0.71
N LEU A 344 3.11 -16.79 -1.29
CA LEU A 344 3.25 -17.14 -2.72
C LEU A 344 3.03 -15.92 -3.62
N ARG A 345 2.20 -14.99 -3.20
CA ARG A 345 1.89 -13.77 -3.94
C ARG A 345 2.88 -12.64 -3.66
N THR A 346 3.22 -12.42 -2.41
CA THR A 346 4.02 -11.24 -2.00
C THR A 346 5.51 -11.41 -2.22
N ARG A 347 6.07 -12.60 -2.02
CA ARG A 347 7.50 -12.85 -2.15
C ARG A 347 8.07 -12.55 -3.54
N PRO A 348 7.51 -13.10 -4.63
CA PRO A 348 7.99 -12.78 -5.98
C PRO A 348 7.88 -11.29 -6.31
N LEU A 349 6.79 -10.65 -5.88
CA LEU A 349 6.55 -9.21 -6.06
C LEU A 349 7.58 -8.37 -5.33
N TYR A 350 7.85 -8.68 -4.07
CA TYR A 350 8.81 -7.97 -3.25
C TYR A 350 10.23 -8.05 -3.85
N HIS A 351 10.70 -9.25 -4.15
CA HIS A 351 12.03 -9.44 -4.72
C HIS A 351 12.14 -8.90 -6.15
N GLY A 352 11.12 -9.06 -6.98
CA GLY A 352 11.08 -8.50 -8.33
C GLY A 352 11.12 -6.97 -8.31
N THR A 353 10.33 -6.34 -7.43
CA THR A 353 10.35 -4.88 -7.22
C THR A 353 11.71 -4.41 -6.73
N HIS A 354 12.30 -5.11 -5.76
CA HIS A 354 13.62 -4.76 -5.24
C HIS A 354 14.70 -4.84 -6.33
N ALA A 355 14.72 -5.91 -7.12
CA ALA A 355 15.66 -6.07 -8.23
C ALA A 355 15.48 -4.96 -9.28
N MET A 356 14.24 -4.65 -9.65
CA MET A 356 13.92 -3.58 -10.59
C MET A 356 14.39 -2.22 -10.06
N VAL A 357 14.03 -1.86 -8.83
CA VAL A 357 14.44 -0.58 -8.23
C VAL A 357 15.96 -0.49 -8.15
N SER A 358 16.63 -1.54 -7.68
CA SER A 358 18.10 -1.59 -7.60
C SER A 358 18.76 -1.38 -8.96
N LEU A 359 18.22 -1.98 -10.03
CA LEU A 359 18.72 -1.79 -11.38
C LEU A 359 18.48 -0.36 -11.89
N PHE A 360 17.26 0.17 -11.71
CA PHE A 360 16.85 1.46 -12.28
C PHE A 360 17.36 2.68 -11.50
N THR A 361 17.80 2.49 -10.25
CA THR A 361 18.40 3.54 -9.43
C THR A 361 19.94 3.50 -9.39
N ASN A 362 20.56 2.49 -10.01
CA ASN A 362 22.02 2.37 -10.07
C ASN A 362 22.57 3.11 -11.28
N ASP A 363 23.38 4.14 -11.04
CA ASP A 363 23.95 5.01 -12.07
C ASP A 363 25.30 4.52 -12.64
N ALA A 364 25.77 3.32 -12.23
CA ALA A 364 26.98 2.72 -12.78
C ALA A 364 26.82 2.37 -14.29
N PRO A 365 27.87 2.54 -15.12
CA PRO A 365 27.78 2.30 -16.57
C PRO A 365 27.22 0.94 -16.97
N PRO A 366 27.57 -0.19 -16.30
CA PRO A 366 26.98 -1.51 -16.62
C PRO A 366 25.48 -1.56 -16.34
N ALA A 367 25.02 -0.92 -15.25
CA ALA A 367 23.60 -0.89 -14.90
C ALA A 367 22.78 -0.08 -15.91
N LYS A 368 23.33 1.02 -16.43
CA LYS A 368 22.70 1.82 -17.49
C LYS A 368 22.52 0.98 -18.77
N LEU A 369 23.55 0.23 -19.19
CA LEU A 369 23.46 -0.63 -20.35
C LEU A 369 22.42 -1.75 -20.16
N LEU A 370 22.43 -2.40 -18.99
CA LEU A 370 21.47 -3.46 -18.67
C LEU A 370 20.03 -2.91 -18.61
N ARG A 371 19.82 -1.70 -18.08
CA ARG A 371 18.53 -0.99 -18.04
C ARG A 371 17.96 -0.82 -19.46
N HIS A 372 18.77 -0.32 -20.39
CA HIS A 372 18.36 -0.18 -21.79
C HIS A 372 18.02 -1.53 -22.44
N ALA A 373 18.81 -2.56 -22.17
CA ALA A 373 18.54 -3.91 -22.66
C ALA A 373 17.23 -4.47 -22.10
N VAL A 374 16.99 -4.36 -20.78
CA VAL A 374 15.75 -4.82 -20.12
C VAL A 374 14.53 -4.11 -20.71
N LEU A 375 14.56 -2.79 -20.86
CA LEU A 375 13.44 -2.05 -21.44
C LEU A 375 13.14 -2.46 -22.89
N ARG A 376 14.18 -2.63 -23.72
CA ARG A 376 14.01 -3.10 -25.12
C ARG A 376 13.44 -4.51 -25.18
N VAL A 377 14.00 -5.43 -24.43
CA VAL A 377 13.53 -6.82 -24.36
C VAL A 377 12.10 -6.89 -23.85
N SER A 378 11.76 -6.15 -22.78
CA SER A 378 10.40 -6.12 -22.22
C SER A 378 9.38 -5.61 -23.24
N ASN A 379 9.75 -4.69 -24.13
CA ASN A 379 8.85 -4.19 -25.17
C ASN A 379 8.57 -5.23 -26.28
N HIS A 380 9.51 -6.13 -26.54
CA HIS A 380 9.40 -7.17 -27.57
C HIS A 380 8.93 -8.53 -27.04
N LEU A 381 8.70 -8.69 -25.75
CA LEU A 381 8.19 -9.93 -25.15
C LEU A 381 6.72 -9.76 -24.72
N PRO A 382 5.74 -10.07 -25.58
CA PRO A 382 4.32 -9.95 -25.26
C PRO A 382 3.90 -10.67 -23.96
N PRO A 383 4.43 -11.86 -23.62
CA PRO A 383 4.08 -12.54 -22.38
C PRO A 383 4.48 -11.75 -21.13
N LEU A 384 5.67 -11.12 -21.15
CA LEU A 384 6.16 -10.30 -20.03
C LEU A 384 5.34 -9.02 -19.87
N LYS A 385 5.02 -8.35 -20.99
CA LYS A 385 4.12 -7.20 -21.00
C LYS A 385 2.74 -7.55 -20.44
N LYS A 386 2.19 -8.69 -20.87
CA LYS A 386 0.90 -9.20 -20.40
C LYS A 386 0.95 -9.51 -18.89
N ALA A 387 2.02 -10.15 -18.40
CA ALA A 387 2.20 -10.42 -16.98
C ALA A 387 2.26 -9.14 -16.13
N ILE A 388 3.00 -8.12 -16.58
CA ILE A 388 3.07 -6.82 -15.89
C ILE A 388 1.71 -6.11 -15.93
N ALA A 389 1.02 -6.11 -17.08
CA ALA A 389 -0.31 -5.51 -17.22
C ALA A 389 -1.36 -6.22 -16.35
N MET A 390 -1.35 -7.56 -16.30
CA MET A 390 -2.21 -8.35 -15.39
C MET A 390 -1.95 -8.01 -13.93
N GLN A 391 -0.69 -7.78 -13.57
CA GLN A 391 -0.31 -7.38 -12.24
C GLN A 391 -0.81 -5.98 -11.89
N LEU A 392 -0.68 -5.01 -12.81
CA LEU A 392 -1.18 -3.65 -12.63
C LEU A 392 -2.71 -3.59 -12.53
N THR A 393 -3.41 -4.45 -13.25
CA THR A 393 -4.89 -4.53 -13.22
C THR A 393 -5.44 -5.41 -12.10
N GLY A 394 -4.59 -6.21 -11.45
CA GLY A 394 -5.04 -7.18 -10.43
C GLY A 394 -5.81 -8.37 -11.00
N LYS A 395 -5.79 -8.58 -12.32
CA LYS A 395 -6.43 -9.73 -12.98
C LYS A 395 -5.45 -10.89 -13.05
N TRP A 396 -5.45 -11.74 -12.02
CA TRP A 396 -4.87 -13.08 -12.09
C TRP A 396 -5.98 -14.04 -12.46
N ALA A 397 -5.79 -14.75 -13.57
CA ALA A 397 -6.70 -15.84 -13.97
C ALA A 397 -6.60 -17.02 -13.01
#